data_17a0f88114293c0c507fdb9f6c337415
#
_entry.id   17a0f88114293c0c507fdb9f6c337415
#
_cell.length_a   1.000
_cell.length_b   1.000
_cell.length_c   1.000
_cell.angle_alpha   90.00
_cell.angle_beta   90.00
_cell.angle_gamma   90.00
#
_symmetry.space_group_name_H-M   'P 1'
#
loop_
_entity.id
_entity.type
_entity.pdbx_description
1 polymer ?
#
loop_
_entity_poly.entity_id
_entity_poly.type
_entity_poly.pdbx_seq_one_letter_code
_entity_poly.pdbx_strand_id
1 'polypeptide(L)' 'MTEEFNIIYNKALDLLSRREHSKEEINQKLLVRFPSESVNIKLVIEKLS' A
#
# COMPACT_ATOMS: atom_id res chain seq x y z
N MET A 1 -4.26 -14.64 -5.89
CA MET A 1 -3.88 -13.24 -5.83
C MET A 1 -2.64 -13.01 -6.66
N THR A 2 -2.52 -11.83 -7.21
CA THR A 2 -1.43 -11.52 -8.11
C THR A 2 -0.16 -11.18 -7.35
N GLU A 3 0.98 -11.29 -8.02
CA GLU A 3 2.25 -10.88 -7.44
C GLU A 3 2.25 -9.39 -7.11
N GLU A 4 1.59 -8.60 -7.94
CA GLU A 4 1.50 -7.16 -7.70
C GLU A 4 0.83 -6.85 -6.36
N PHE A 5 -0.23 -7.57 -6.02
CA PHE A 5 -0.87 -7.37 -4.73
C PHE A 5 0.11 -7.64 -3.58
N ASN A 6 0.86 -8.73 -3.67
CA ASN A 6 1.81 -9.08 -2.63
C ASN A 6 2.93 -8.04 -2.51
N ILE A 7 3.43 -7.56 -3.63
CA ILE A 7 4.47 -6.54 -3.64
C ILE A 7 3.96 -5.27 -2.96
N ILE A 8 2.76 -4.84 -3.30
CA ILE A 8 2.17 -3.64 -2.71
C ILE A 8 1.92 -3.83 -1.22
N TYR A 9 1.40 -4.98 -0.85
CA TYR A 9 1.12 -5.31 0.55
C TYR A 9 2.40 -5.26 1.38
N ASN A 10 3.47 -5.88 0.87
CA ASN A 10 4.75 -5.89 1.57
C ASN A 10 5.33 -4.48 1.70
N LYS A 11 5.17 -3.66 0.66
CA LYS A 11 5.63 -2.28 0.72
C LYS A 11 4.84 -1.49 1.75
N ALA A 12 3.53 -1.71 1.82
CA ALA A 12 2.70 -1.05 2.82
C ALA A 12 3.12 -1.43 4.24
N LEU A 13 3.43 -2.71 4.46
CA LEU A 13 3.90 -3.16 5.76
C LEU A 13 5.22 -2.48 6.13
N ASP A 14 6.11 -2.34 5.17
CA ASP A 14 7.37 -1.65 5.40
C ASP A 14 7.14 -0.19 5.81
N LEU A 15 6.25 0.49 5.12
CA LEU A 15 5.92 1.87 5.47
C LEU A 15 5.28 1.98 6.85
N LEU A 16 4.41 1.04 7.20
CA LEU A 16 3.77 1.02 8.50
C LEU A 16 4.76 0.80 9.64
N SER A 17 5.81 0.01 9.39
CA SER A 17 6.81 -0.29 10.41
C SER A 17 7.56 0.96 10.86
N ARG A 18 7.54 1.99 10.04
CA ARG A 18 8.23 3.25 10.35
C ARG A 18 7.42 4.18 11.25
N ARG A 19 6.17 3.88 11.48
CA ARG A 19 5.28 4.62 12.38
C ARG A 19 5.07 6.11 12.06
N GLU A 20 5.63 6.58 10.99
CA GLU A 20 5.54 7.99 10.60
C GLU A 20 4.46 8.23 9.56
N HIS A 21 3.76 7.16 9.15
CA HIS A 21 2.84 7.25 8.04
C HIS A 21 1.41 6.98 8.49
N SER A 22 0.51 7.89 8.13
CA SER A 22 -0.92 7.62 8.22
C SER A 22 -1.35 6.78 7.03
N LYS A 23 -2.57 6.23 7.09
CA LYS A 23 -3.11 5.47 5.96
C LYS A 23 -3.14 6.31 4.70
N GLU A 24 -3.48 7.60 4.82
CA GLU A 24 -3.52 8.49 3.68
C GLU A 24 -2.15 8.67 3.04
N GLU A 25 -1.12 8.80 3.85
CA GLU A 25 0.24 8.93 3.33
C GLU A 25 0.68 7.65 2.65
N ILE A 26 0.37 6.51 3.24
CA ILE A 26 0.70 5.22 2.63
C ILE A 26 0.00 5.10 1.29
N ASN A 27 -1.28 5.45 1.22
CA ASN A 27 -2.02 5.41 -0.02
C ASN A 27 -1.36 6.27 -1.09
N GLN A 28 -0.98 7.50 -0.74
CA GLN A 28 -0.34 8.41 -1.68
C GLN A 28 1.01 7.88 -2.15
N LYS A 29 1.81 7.38 -1.25
CA LYS A 29 3.13 6.83 -1.60
C LYS A 29 3.01 5.60 -2.48
N LEU A 30 2.05 4.74 -2.19
CA LEU A 30 1.82 3.58 -3.04
C LEU A 30 1.31 3.98 -4.42
N LEU A 31 0.47 5.01 -4.50
CA LEU A 31 -0.01 5.50 -5.80
C LEU A 31 1.12 6.08 -6.65
N VAL A 32 2.06 6.76 -6.02
CA VAL A 32 3.22 7.29 -6.73
C VAL A 32 4.09 6.14 -7.27
N ARG A 33 4.26 5.11 -6.46
CA ARG A 33 5.09 3.95 -6.83
C ARG A 33 4.38 3.05 -7.83
N PHE A 34 3.09 2.85 -7.66
CA PHE A 34 2.28 1.94 -8.48
C PHE A 34 1.05 2.67 -9.02
N PRO A 35 1.23 3.62 -9.95
CA PRO A 35 0.13 4.50 -10.37
C PRO A 35 -1.02 3.77 -11.06
N SER A 36 -0.79 2.61 -11.64
CA SER A 36 -1.84 1.85 -12.30
C SER A 36 -2.48 0.80 -11.40
N GLU A 37 -2.13 0.76 -10.12
CA GLU A 37 -2.59 -0.28 -9.20
C GLU A 37 -3.50 0.27 -8.11
N SER A 38 -4.31 1.27 -8.44
CA SER A 38 -5.15 1.93 -7.44
C SER A 38 -6.11 0.97 -6.74
N VAL A 39 -6.66 0.00 -7.46
CA VAL A 39 -7.59 -0.98 -6.87
C VAL A 39 -6.85 -1.85 -5.86
N ASN A 40 -5.67 -2.35 -6.22
CA ASN A 40 -4.88 -3.18 -5.32
C ASN A 40 -4.43 -2.40 -4.10
N ILE A 41 -4.06 -1.14 -4.28
CA ILE A 41 -3.66 -0.28 -3.17
C ILE A 41 -4.82 -0.12 -2.19
N LYS A 42 -6.01 0.13 -2.70
CA LYS A 42 -7.19 0.26 -1.86
C LYS A 42 -7.45 -1.01 -1.06
N LEU A 43 -7.34 -2.17 -1.71
CA LEU A 43 -7.54 -3.45 -1.04
C LEU A 43 -6.49 -3.69 0.05
N VAL A 44 -5.26 -3.34 -0.23
CA VAL A 44 -4.18 -3.46 0.75
C VAL A 44 -4.48 -2.60 1.98
N ILE A 45 -4.87 -1.36 1.76
CA ILE A 45 -5.17 -0.44 2.87
C ILE A 45 -6.34 -0.95 3.70
N GLU A 46 -7.37 -1.48 3.06
CA GLU A 46 -8.49 -2.07 3.78
C GLU A 46 -8.06 -3.26 4.64
N LYS A 47 -7.17 -4.07 4.11
CA LYS A 47 -6.67 -5.23 4.83
C LYS A 47 -5.86 -4.84 6.06
N LEU A 48 -5.16 -3.73 5.98
CA LEU A 48 -4.33 -3.22 7.07
C LEU A 48 -5.13 -2.47 8.13
N SER A 49 -6.37 -2.19 7.84
CA SER A 49 -7.27 -1.55 8.82
C SER A 49 -7.82 -2.59 9.80
#